data_4d8003c7f1b2cdc08747499da1696323
#
_entry.id   4d8003c7f1b2cdc08747499da1696323
#
_cell.length_a   1.000
_cell.length_b   1.000
_cell.length_c   1.000
_cell.angle_alpha   90.00
_cell.angle_beta   90.00
_cell.angle_gamma   90.00
#
_symmetry.space_group_name_H-M   'P 1'
#
loop_
_entity.id
_entity.type
_entity.pdbx_description
1 polymer ?
#
loop_
_entity_poly.entity_id
_entity_poly.type
_entity_poly.pdbx_seq_one_letter_code
_entity_poly.pdbx_strand_id
1 'polypeptide(L)'
;MVRPGLVIPPPSANMIAPLKLGALGLLLCVCSGLQHNLVLEDEEDQPVVQASKSGSLWPLPQKVLISQVPFKLIGSSFRFVDAKDSSAGASCSLLQDAYRRYYEYMFGSPKRQGQGRSRKTGRSELPELQVRITSPDSECDGYPGITSDESYELSVDQPFAILKAPTVWGALHGLETFSQLLYEDEYGAKSINSTAISDFPRFAHRGILLDSSRHFLPVKVILANLETMAMNKFNVFHWHIVDDPSFPYLSRTFPQLSQKGAYHPYTHVYTPADVKMVIEFARLRGIRVVPEFDTPGHTQSWGKGQADLLTPCYSGSAPSGAFGPVNPILNTTYGFMKQFFAEISSVFPDAYVHLGGDEVDFSCWKSNPDITKFMVQQGFGQDYTKLESFYIQKLLDIVASTKKGYMIWQEVFDNGVKVK
;
A
#
# COMPACT_ATOMS: atom_id res chain seq x y z
N MET A 1 -43.37 -43.11 -25.70
CA MET A 1 -42.76 -43.98 -24.66
C MET A 1 -41.98 -43.10 -23.72
N VAL A 2 -42.57 -42.86 -22.56
CA VAL A 2 -42.03 -42.02 -21.48
C VAL A 2 -41.27 -42.93 -20.52
N ARG A 3 -40.03 -42.58 -20.15
CA ARG A 3 -39.29 -43.19 -19.05
C ARG A 3 -39.23 -42.22 -17.87
N PRO A 4 -39.48 -42.71 -16.63
CA PRO A 4 -39.63 -41.84 -15.45
C PRO A 4 -38.31 -41.42 -14.82
N GLY A 5 -38.33 -40.22 -14.21
CA GLY A 5 -37.20 -39.59 -13.52
C GLY A 5 -36.88 -40.25 -12.18
N LEU A 6 -35.61 -40.21 -11.86
CA LEU A 6 -35.04 -40.62 -10.58
C LEU A 6 -35.11 -39.41 -9.60
N VAL A 7 -35.89 -39.59 -8.52
CA VAL A 7 -36.02 -38.66 -7.41
C VAL A 7 -34.98 -39.06 -6.36
N ILE A 8 -34.06 -38.15 -6.02
CA ILE A 8 -33.12 -38.31 -4.90
C ILE A 8 -33.70 -37.57 -3.69
N PRO A 9 -33.88 -38.21 -2.52
CA PRO A 9 -34.36 -37.55 -1.31
C PRO A 9 -33.23 -36.76 -0.60
N PRO A 10 -33.58 -35.74 0.22
CA PRO A 10 -32.60 -34.93 0.96
C PRO A 10 -32.03 -35.70 2.16
N PRO A 11 -30.80 -35.41 2.59
CA PRO A 11 -30.20 -36.03 3.77
C PRO A 11 -30.81 -35.48 5.06
N SER A 12 -31.16 -36.40 5.95
CA SER A 12 -31.71 -36.16 7.28
C SER A 12 -30.65 -35.55 8.23
N ALA A 13 -31.12 -34.59 9.02
CA ALA A 13 -30.42 -34.08 10.20
C ALA A 13 -30.37 -35.16 11.31
N ASN A 14 -29.23 -35.22 11.97
CA ASN A 14 -28.93 -35.52 13.37
C ASN A 14 -27.66 -36.38 13.53
N MET A 15 -26.62 -35.82 14.10
CA MET A 15 -26.12 -36.20 15.44
C MET A 15 -24.88 -35.39 15.80
N ILE A 16 -25.04 -34.59 16.85
CA ILE A 16 -23.94 -33.91 17.55
C ILE A 16 -23.36 -34.94 18.51
N ALA A 17 -22.07 -35.24 18.37
CA ALA A 17 -21.30 -35.94 19.36
C ALA A 17 -20.14 -35.03 19.85
N PRO A 18 -19.84 -34.98 21.15
CA PRO A 18 -18.86 -34.05 21.71
C PRO A 18 -17.43 -34.56 21.48
N LEU A 19 -16.58 -33.71 20.84
CA LEU A 19 -15.14 -33.97 20.79
C LEU A 19 -14.49 -33.62 22.15
N LYS A 20 -13.87 -34.63 22.74
CA LYS A 20 -13.03 -34.54 23.94
C LYS A 20 -11.79 -33.68 23.65
N LEU A 21 -11.46 -32.77 24.56
CA LEU A 21 -10.19 -32.09 24.62
C LEU A 21 -9.04 -33.12 24.75
N GLY A 22 -8.19 -33.17 23.75
CA GLY A 22 -6.93 -33.89 23.78
C GLY A 22 -5.79 -32.89 24.02
N ALA A 23 -4.95 -33.19 25.01
CA ALA A 23 -3.85 -32.38 25.49
C ALA A 23 -2.83 -31.99 24.39
N LEU A 24 -2.50 -30.70 24.32
CA LEU A 24 -1.41 -30.17 23.50
C LEU A 24 -0.07 -30.47 24.24
N GLY A 25 0.68 -31.46 23.73
CA GLY A 25 2.03 -31.75 24.20
C GLY A 25 3.01 -30.68 23.77
N LEU A 26 3.63 -30.02 24.77
CA LEU A 26 4.80 -29.17 24.56
C LEU A 26 5.99 -30.02 24.07
N LEU A 27 6.43 -29.77 22.84
CA LEU A 27 7.75 -30.26 22.37
C LEU A 27 8.81 -29.24 22.77
N LEU A 28 9.49 -29.51 23.92
CA LEU A 28 10.72 -28.83 24.30
C LEU A 28 11.86 -29.40 23.48
N CYS A 29 12.36 -28.67 22.47
CA CYS A 29 13.66 -28.96 21.87
C CYS A 29 14.77 -28.42 22.77
N VAL A 30 15.44 -29.32 23.48
CA VAL A 30 16.69 -29.02 24.18
C VAL A 30 17.82 -29.08 23.17
N CYS A 31 18.35 -27.95 22.74
CA CYS A 31 19.65 -27.84 22.11
C CYS A 31 20.71 -27.54 23.16
N SER A 32 21.50 -28.58 23.50
CA SER A 32 22.66 -28.44 24.37
C SER A 32 23.86 -27.87 23.61
N GLY A 33 24.40 -26.79 24.14
CA GLY A 33 25.82 -26.49 24.26
C GLY A 33 26.63 -26.13 23.03
N LEU A 34 26.86 -24.83 22.88
CA LEU A 34 28.17 -24.28 22.49
C LEU A 34 28.29 -22.88 23.11
N GLN A 35 29.08 -22.82 24.19
CA GLN A 35 29.50 -21.55 24.80
C GLN A 35 30.49 -20.88 23.86
N HIS A 36 30.10 -19.81 23.20
CA HIS A 36 31.00 -18.77 22.72
C HIS A 36 30.84 -17.56 23.63
N ASN A 37 31.91 -17.24 24.33
CA ASN A 37 32.06 -15.98 25.05
C ASN A 37 31.93 -14.82 24.08
N LEU A 38 30.73 -14.23 23.97
CA LEU A 38 30.54 -12.90 23.44
C LEU A 38 30.75 -11.93 24.59
N VAL A 39 31.77 -11.10 24.46
CA VAL A 39 32.00 -9.90 25.26
C VAL A 39 30.76 -9.04 25.08
N LEU A 40 30.02 -8.83 26.19
CA LEU A 40 28.95 -7.85 26.27
C LEU A 40 29.61 -6.48 26.23
N GLU A 41 29.55 -5.82 25.09
CA GLU A 41 29.74 -4.37 25.04
C GLU A 41 28.55 -3.71 25.76
N ASP A 42 28.85 -2.66 26.52
CA ASP A 42 28.00 -1.95 27.44
C ASP A 42 26.58 -1.74 26.89
N GLU A 43 25.58 -2.27 27.60
CA GLU A 43 24.18 -1.88 27.44
C GLU A 43 24.08 -0.38 27.79
N GLU A 44 24.05 0.49 26.77
CA GLU A 44 23.52 1.83 26.92
C GLU A 44 22.10 1.70 27.49
N ASP A 45 21.85 2.32 28.64
CA ASP A 45 20.58 2.40 29.35
C ASP A 45 19.42 2.69 28.36
N GLN A 46 18.74 1.66 27.91
CA GLN A 46 17.48 1.84 27.18
C GLN A 46 16.48 2.47 28.16
N PRO A 47 15.85 3.59 27.81
CA PRO A 47 14.88 4.21 28.70
C PRO A 47 13.76 3.21 28.96
N VAL A 48 13.58 2.83 30.21
CA VAL A 48 12.49 1.96 30.65
C VAL A 48 11.18 2.69 30.36
N VAL A 49 10.50 2.27 29.29
CA VAL A 49 9.14 2.72 28.99
C VAL A 49 8.25 2.16 30.08
N GLN A 50 8.06 2.91 31.17
CA GLN A 50 7.01 2.60 32.13
C GLN A 50 5.68 2.66 31.37
N ALA A 51 4.95 1.55 31.38
CA ALA A 51 3.61 1.48 30.84
C ALA A 51 2.75 2.55 31.51
N SER A 52 2.65 3.73 30.88
CA SER A 52 1.75 4.77 31.29
C SER A 52 0.31 4.32 31.03
N LYS A 53 -0.66 4.85 31.79
CA LYS A 53 -2.10 4.66 31.52
C LYS A 53 -2.52 5.21 30.16
N SER A 54 -1.62 5.93 29.46
CA SER A 54 -1.71 6.39 28.08
C SER A 54 -1.42 5.24 27.13
N GLY A 55 -2.21 5.07 26.07
CA GLY A 55 -2.09 4.01 25.09
C GLY A 55 -0.66 3.85 24.54
N SER A 56 -0.37 2.66 24.00
CA SER A 56 0.93 2.37 23.41
C SER A 56 1.09 3.11 22.09
N LEU A 57 2.21 3.83 21.91
CA LEU A 57 2.58 4.42 20.61
C LEU A 57 2.86 3.32 19.59
N TRP A 58 2.31 3.43 18.43
CA TRP A 58 2.52 2.48 17.35
C TRP A 58 2.56 3.16 15.95
N PRO A 59 3.58 2.92 15.12
CA PRO A 59 4.87 2.29 15.46
C PRO A 59 5.62 3.05 16.56
N LEU A 60 6.43 2.33 17.34
CA LEU A 60 7.22 2.97 18.40
C LEU A 60 8.24 3.94 17.78
N PRO A 61 8.29 5.22 18.18
CA PRO A 61 9.28 6.18 17.71
C PRO A 61 10.71 5.78 18.07
N GLN A 62 11.69 6.23 17.28
CA GLN A 62 13.12 5.95 17.49
C GLN A 62 13.63 6.45 18.86
N LYS A 63 13.16 7.63 19.26
CA LYS A 63 13.46 8.20 20.58
C LYS A 63 12.20 8.78 21.18
N VAL A 64 11.88 8.37 22.42
CA VAL A 64 10.70 8.83 23.12
C VAL A 64 11.00 9.03 24.61
N LEU A 65 10.65 10.20 25.13
CA LEU A 65 10.69 10.55 26.55
C LEU A 65 9.30 11.06 26.92
N ILE A 66 8.63 10.40 27.86
CA ILE A 66 7.32 10.80 28.36
C ILE A 66 7.45 11.03 29.85
N SER A 67 7.12 12.24 30.32
CA SER A 67 7.12 12.57 31.75
C SER A 67 5.77 12.27 32.38
N GLN A 68 5.69 12.43 33.71
CA GLN A 68 4.44 12.30 34.48
C GLN A 68 3.64 13.63 34.58
N VAL A 69 4.07 14.70 33.86
CA VAL A 69 3.42 16.02 33.94
C VAL A 69 2.30 16.07 32.90
N PRO A 70 1.01 16.07 33.29
CA PRO A 70 -0.11 16.07 32.39
C PRO A 70 -0.53 17.48 32.00
N PHE A 71 -0.95 17.64 30.73
CA PHE A 71 -1.63 18.82 30.22
C PHE A 71 -3.03 18.45 29.73
N LYS A 72 -4.02 19.30 30.02
CA LYS A 72 -5.40 19.10 29.56
C LYS A 72 -5.59 19.70 28.19
N LEU A 73 -6.30 18.97 27.30
CA LEU A 73 -6.75 19.47 26.02
C LEU A 73 -8.27 19.65 26.03
N ILE A 74 -8.69 20.87 25.73
CA ILE A 74 -10.12 21.20 25.65
C ILE A 74 -10.46 21.39 24.17
N GLY A 75 -11.25 20.47 23.56
CA GLY A 75 -11.55 20.50 22.15
C GLY A 75 -12.10 21.83 21.64
N SER A 76 -12.94 22.52 22.42
CA SER A 76 -13.49 23.84 22.01
C SER A 76 -12.44 24.96 21.91
N SER A 77 -11.30 24.85 22.59
CA SER A 77 -10.21 25.83 22.59
C SER A 77 -8.94 25.38 21.90
N PHE A 78 -8.73 24.06 21.75
CA PHE A 78 -7.53 23.50 21.09
C PHE A 78 -7.49 23.85 19.60
N ARG A 79 -6.27 24.15 19.11
CA ARG A 79 -6.03 24.47 17.68
C ARG A 79 -4.76 23.80 17.17
N PHE A 80 -4.78 23.38 15.91
CA PHE A 80 -3.57 23.19 15.12
C PHE A 80 -3.22 24.51 14.45
N VAL A 81 -1.95 24.93 14.49
CA VAL A 81 -1.51 26.25 14.02
C VAL A 81 -0.23 26.09 13.20
N ASP A 82 -0.16 26.73 12.04
CA ASP A 82 1.09 26.82 11.32
C ASP A 82 2.05 27.76 12.06
N ALA A 83 3.27 27.32 12.36
CA ALA A 83 4.28 28.16 12.97
C ALA A 83 4.65 29.34 12.05
N LYS A 84 4.94 30.51 12.60
CA LYS A 84 5.18 31.75 11.84
C LYS A 84 6.33 31.65 10.84
N ASP A 85 7.32 30.80 11.15
CA ASP A 85 8.52 30.55 10.35
C ASP A 85 8.47 29.18 9.63
N SER A 86 7.29 28.59 9.51
CA SER A 86 7.04 27.41 8.70
C SER A 86 7.08 27.75 7.20
N SER A 87 7.76 26.92 6.40
CA SER A 87 7.76 27.06 4.93
C SER A 87 6.43 26.65 4.30
N ALA A 88 5.65 25.78 4.97
CA ALA A 88 4.26 25.50 4.63
C ALA A 88 3.36 26.32 5.56
N GLY A 89 2.43 27.05 4.97
CA GLY A 89 1.47 27.90 5.72
C GLY A 89 0.02 27.49 5.43
N ALA A 90 -0.90 28.40 5.73
CA ALA A 90 -2.34 28.20 5.56
C ALA A 90 -2.79 27.86 4.13
N SER A 91 -1.96 28.11 3.12
CA SER A 91 -2.19 27.69 1.73
C SER A 91 -1.96 26.21 1.48
N CYS A 92 -1.28 25.50 2.40
CA CYS A 92 -1.04 24.07 2.28
C CYS A 92 -2.30 23.27 2.58
N SER A 93 -3.08 22.97 1.54
CA SER A 93 -4.34 22.24 1.67
C SER A 93 -4.17 20.85 2.31
N LEU A 94 -3.02 20.18 2.07
CA LEU A 94 -2.69 18.90 2.66
C LEU A 94 -2.62 18.96 4.19
N LEU A 95 -1.91 19.94 4.75
CA LEU A 95 -1.84 20.12 6.21
C LEU A 95 -3.19 20.57 6.79
N GLN A 96 -3.92 21.45 6.11
CA GLN A 96 -5.25 21.87 6.58
C GLN A 96 -6.24 20.69 6.61
N ASP A 97 -6.19 19.79 5.62
CA ASP A 97 -6.98 18.56 5.64
C ASP A 97 -6.55 17.62 6.78
N ALA A 98 -5.25 17.49 7.01
CA ALA A 98 -4.71 16.69 8.11
C ALA A 98 -5.15 17.25 9.48
N TYR A 99 -5.10 18.57 9.69
CA TYR A 99 -5.53 19.20 10.95
C TYR A 99 -7.00 18.91 11.24
N ARG A 100 -7.88 19.02 10.22
CA ARG A 100 -9.29 18.69 10.37
C ARG A 100 -9.49 17.23 10.74
N ARG A 101 -8.82 16.31 10.03
CA ARG A 101 -8.90 14.85 10.24
C ARG A 101 -8.44 14.47 11.64
N TYR A 102 -7.26 14.93 12.07
CA TYR A 102 -6.75 14.63 13.41
C TYR A 102 -7.55 15.30 14.53
N TYR A 103 -8.11 16.49 14.28
CA TYR A 103 -9.05 17.09 15.21
C TYR A 103 -10.27 16.19 15.43
N GLU A 104 -10.85 15.67 14.35
CA GLU A 104 -12.00 14.76 14.41
C GLU A 104 -11.64 13.43 15.12
N TYR A 105 -10.44 12.88 14.92
CA TYR A 105 -9.98 11.69 15.65
C TYR A 105 -9.81 11.97 17.15
N MET A 106 -9.27 13.10 17.51
CA MET A 106 -8.99 13.45 18.90
C MET A 106 -10.25 13.83 19.68
N PHE A 107 -11.18 14.56 19.09
CA PHE A 107 -12.30 15.18 19.80
C PHE A 107 -13.69 14.77 19.26
N GLY A 108 -13.75 14.00 18.18
CA GLY A 108 -14.97 13.72 17.45
C GLY A 108 -15.44 14.87 16.58
N SER A 109 -16.47 14.63 15.79
CA SER A 109 -17.06 15.69 14.96
C SER A 109 -17.59 16.83 15.82
N PRO A 110 -17.35 18.10 15.47
CA PRO A 110 -17.78 19.22 16.28
C PRO A 110 -19.31 19.23 16.40
N LYS A 111 -19.81 18.77 17.53
CA LYS A 111 -21.21 18.99 17.88
C LYS A 111 -21.38 20.50 17.99
N ARG A 112 -22.45 21.07 17.41
CA ARG A 112 -22.83 22.46 17.64
C ARG A 112 -23.01 22.67 19.14
N GLN A 113 -21.91 22.95 19.82
CA GLN A 113 -21.96 23.35 21.22
C GLN A 113 -22.41 24.81 21.26
N GLY A 114 -23.46 25.07 22.05
CA GLY A 114 -23.88 26.42 22.35
C GLY A 114 -22.69 27.21 22.94
N GLN A 115 -22.65 28.51 22.65
CA GLN A 115 -21.60 29.42 23.06
C GLN A 115 -21.36 29.33 24.59
N GLY A 116 -20.45 28.44 24.97
CA GLY A 116 -19.91 28.37 26.33
C GLY A 116 -18.94 29.52 26.53
N ARG A 117 -19.17 30.31 27.61
CA ARG A 117 -18.31 31.42 28.01
C ARG A 117 -16.86 30.96 28.04
N SER A 118 -15.99 31.70 27.32
CA SER A 118 -14.53 31.56 27.40
C SER A 118 -14.08 31.55 28.86
N ARG A 119 -13.72 30.37 29.35
CA ARG A 119 -13.02 30.21 30.64
C ARG A 119 -11.56 30.61 30.41
N LYS A 120 -10.98 31.35 31.34
CA LYS A 120 -9.54 31.62 31.35
C LYS A 120 -8.81 30.28 31.35
N THR A 121 -7.87 30.08 30.44
CA THR A 121 -6.99 28.91 30.36
C THR A 121 -6.28 28.72 31.69
N GLY A 122 -6.44 27.53 32.30
CA GLY A 122 -5.75 27.18 33.54
C GLY A 122 -4.26 26.88 33.25
N ARG A 123 -3.39 26.98 34.26
CA ARG A 123 -1.95 26.70 34.17
C ARG A 123 -1.59 25.30 33.64
N SER A 124 -2.54 24.39 33.49
CA SER A 124 -2.34 23.00 33.02
C SER A 124 -2.97 22.73 31.66
N GLU A 125 -3.43 23.75 30.92
CA GLU A 125 -4.06 23.57 29.62
C GLU A 125 -3.03 23.72 28.49
N LEU A 126 -3.11 22.83 27.50
CA LEU A 126 -2.36 22.91 26.24
C LEU A 126 -3.29 23.44 25.15
N PRO A 127 -3.16 24.71 24.72
CA PRO A 127 -4.13 25.33 23.84
C PRO A 127 -3.92 25.01 22.35
N GLU A 128 -2.69 24.66 21.97
CA GLU A 128 -2.36 24.48 20.54
C GLU A 128 -1.17 23.54 20.32
N LEU A 129 -1.15 22.95 19.11
CA LEU A 129 0.01 22.34 18.51
C LEU A 129 0.46 23.19 17.32
N GLN A 130 1.65 23.77 17.42
CA GLN A 130 2.29 24.50 16.32
C GLN A 130 3.01 23.54 15.39
N VAL A 131 2.71 23.55 14.09
CA VAL A 131 3.35 22.73 13.08
C VAL A 131 4.33 23.58 12.28
N ARG A 132 5.59 23.15 12.23
CA ARG A 132 6.69 23.86 11.59
C ARG A 132 7.34 22.98 10.53
N ILE A 133 7.21 23.35 9.27
CA ILE A 133 7.94 22.74 8.16
C ILE A 133 9.22 23.54 7.93
N THR A 134 10.37 22.85 7.89
CA THR A 134 11.67 23.50 7.93
C THR A 134 12.40 23.53 6.59
N SER A 135 12.11 22.59 5.67
CA SER A 135 12.68 22.62 4.32
C SER A 135 12.10 23.81 3.52
N PRO A 136 12.90 24.51 2.71
CA PRO A 136 12.39 25.53 1.77
C PRO A 136 11.34 24.95 0.81
N ASP A 137 11.52 23.72 0.36
CA ASP A 137 10.49 22.95 -0.33
C ASP A 137 9.73 22.11 0.69
N SER A 138 8.50 22.50 0.95
CA SER A 138 7.63 21.81 1.90
C SER A 138 7.02 20.52 1.33
N GLU A 139 7.10 20.30 0.03
CA GLU A 139 6.44 19.23 -0.74
C GLU A 139 4.89 19.23 -0.63
N CYS A 140 4.30 20.35 -0.23
CA CYS A 140 2.85 20.46 0.02
C CYS A 140 1.98 20.13 -1.21
N ASP A 141 2.42 20.56 -2.39
CA ASP A 141 1.68 20.36 -3.65
C ASP A 141 2.14 19.09 -4.40
N GLY A 142 3.16 18.40 -3.88
CA GLY A 142 3.74 17.21 -4.47
C GLY A 142 3.01 15.92 -4.12
N TYR A 143 3.59 14.83 -4.60
CA TYR A 143 3.29 13.47 -4.18
C TYR A 143 4.47 12.92 -3.39
N PRO A 144 4.25 12.05 -2.38
CA PRO A 144 5.35 11.44 -1.66
C PRO A 144 6.19 10.57 -2.60
N GLY A 145 7.51 10.59 -2.42
CA GLY A 145 8.46 9.80 -3.20
C GLY A 145 9.29 8.86 -2.32
N ILE A 146 10.13 8.04 -2.93
CA ILE A 146 11.01 7.12 -2.19
C ILE A 146 12.09 7.87 -1.38
N THR A 147 12.38 9.11 -1.75
CA THR A 147 13.37 9.98 -1.10
C THR A 147 12.74 11.06 -0.23
N SER A 148 11.43 11.09 -0.10
CA SER A 148 10.74 12.06 0.77
C SER A 148 11.18 11.88 2.22
N ASP A 149 11.46 12.99 2.90
CA ASP A 149 11.88 12.98 4.30
C ASP A 149 10.65 12.90 5.20
N GLU A 150 10.48 11.76 5.86
CA GLU A 150 9.36 11.47 6.77
C GLU A 150 9.74 11.66 8.25
N SER A 151 10.91 12.24 8.52
CA SER A 151 11.35 12.49 9.91
C SER A 151 10.58 13.62 10.58
N TYR A 152 10.47 13.57 11.91
CA TYR A 152 9.86 14.63 12.69
C TYR A 152 10.42 14.67 14.12
N GLU A 153 10.27 15.85 14.75
CA GLU A 153 10.49 16.09 16.17
C GLU A 153 9.17 16.59 16.76
N LEU A 154 8.76 16.02 17.91
CA LEU A 154 7.56 16.44 18.61
C LEU A 154 7.93 16.77 20.05
N SER A 155 7.63 18.00 20.47
CA SER A 155 7.77 18.47 21.83
C SER A 155 6.42 18.89 22.40
N VAL A 156 6.00 18.26 23.46
CA VAL A 156 4.75 18.59 24.18
C VAL A 156 5.13 19.19 25.51
N ASP A 157 5.01 20.51 25.61
CA ASP A 157 5.26 21.26 26.84
C ASP A 157 4.48 22.58 26.79
N GLN A 158 4.50 23.34 27.88
CA GLN A 158 3.91 24.67 27.92
C GLN A 158 4.87 25.73 27.35
N PRO A 159 4.35 26.79 26.73
CA PRO A 159 2.91 27.16 26.65
C PRO A 159 2.14 26.50 25.51
N PHE A 160 2.80 25.77 24.61
CA PHE A 160 2.21 25.08 23.46
C PHE A 160 3.09 23.90 23.04
N ALA A 161 2.50 22.91 22.36
CA ALA A 161 3.25 21.85 21.74
C ALA A 161 3.82 22.29 20.38
N ILE A 162 4.95 21.69 19.98
CA ILE A 162 5.60 21.96 18.69
C ILE A 162 5.84 20.63 17.98
N LEU A 163 5.36 20.54 16.75
CA LEU A 163 5.71 19.50 15.79
C LEU A 163 6.57 20.11 14.70
N LYS A 164 7.82 19.66 14.58
CA LYS A 164 8.77 20.12 13.60
C LYS A 164 9.12 18.99 12.65
N ALA A 165 9.06 19.24 11.34
CA ALA A 165 9.40 18.27 10.31
C ALA A 165 10.07 18.97 9.12
N PRO A 166 10.94 18.30 8.38
CA PRO A 166 11.52 18.85 7.13
C PRO A 166 10.43 19.09 6.07
N THR A 167 9.53 18.12 5.89
CA THR A 167 8.47 18.15 4.87
C THR A 167 7.09 17.87 5.48
N VAL A 168 6.04 18.03 4.68
CA VAL A 168 4.67 17.70 5.10
C VAL A 168 4.50 16.21 5.44
N TRP A 169 5.30 15.33 4.86
CA TRP A 169 5.22 13.89 5.10
C TRP A 169 5.61 13.51 6.54
N GLY A 170 6.71 14.09 7.05
CA GLY A 170 7.08 13.95 8.45
C GLY A 170 6.04 14.56 9.40
N ALA A 171 5.44 15.68 9.01
CA ALA A 171 4.39 16.30 9.81
C ALA A 171 3.14 15.41 9.93
N LEU A 172 2.74 14.69 8.88
CA LEU A 172 1.63 13.72 8.95
C LEU A 172 1.92 12.62 9.97
N HIS A 173 3.14 12.06 9.99
CA HIS A 173 3.53 11.05 10.97
C HIS A 173 3.59 11.60 12.41
N GLY A 174 4.04 12.84 12.57
CA GLY A 174 4.04 13.52 13.86
C GLY A 174 2.63 13.79 14.40
N LEU A 175 1.69 14.17 13.52
CA LEU A 175 0.27 14.36 13.88
C LEU A 175 -0.36 13.04 14.32
N GLU A 176 -0.06 11.93 13.65
CA GLU A 176 -0.50 10.59 14.07
C GLU A 176 0.02 10.27 15.47
N THR A 177 1.32 10.45 15.70
CA THR A 177 1.93 10.21 17.02
C THR A 177 1.34 11.12 18.10
N PHE A 178 1.11 12.41 17.80
CA PHE A 178 0.47 13.33 18.74
C PHE A 178 -0.93 12.85 19.12
N SER A 179 -1.72 12.37 18.15
CA SER A 179 -3.06 11.86 18.43
C SER A 179 -3.06 10.62 19.32
N GLN A 180 -2.06 9.73 19.16
CA GLN A 180 -1.90 8.51 19.96
C GLN A 180 -1.44 8.79 21.41
N LEU A 181 -0.80 9.93 21.68
CA LEU A 181 -0.38 10.34 23.01
C LEU A 181 -1.55 10.79 23.90
N LEU A 182 -2.71 11.08 23.32
CA LEU A 182 -3.88 11.51 24.06
C LEU A 182 -4.51 10.33 24.81
N TYR A 183 -4.88 10.58 26.05
CA TYR A 183 -5.68 9.65 26.84
C TYR A 183 -6.86 10.38 27.48
N GLU A 184 -7.88 9.60 27.83
CA GLU A 184 -9.03 10.10 28.58
C GLU A 184 -8.91 9.70 30.05
N ASP A 185 -9.24 10.63 30.94
CA ASP A 185 -9.44 10.30 32.32
C ASP A 185 -10.83 9.64 32.54
N GLU A 186 -11.09 9.20 33.77
CA GLU A 186 -12.36 8.54 34.11
C GLU A 186 -13.61 9.43 33.93
N TYR A 187 -13.43 10.74 33.72
CA TYR A 187 -14.49 11.72 33.48
C TYR A 187 -14.60 12.11 31.99
N GLY A 188 -13.80 11.46 31.09
CA GLY A 188 -13.78 11.75 29.66
C GLY A 188 -13.01 13.02 29.27
N ALA A 189 -12.22 13.60 30.20
CA ALA A 189 -11.36 14.73 29.88
C ALA A 189 -10.09 14.25 29.14
N LYS A 190 -9.76 14.89 28.03
CA LYS A 190 -8.57 14.59 27.24
C LYS A 190 -7.33 15.19 27.90
N SER A 191 -6.28 14.38 28.00
CA SER A 191 -5.00 14.78 28.55
C SER A 191 -3.85 14.23 27.72
N ILE A 192 -2.69 14.87 27.80
CA ILE A 192 -1.42 14.46 27.21
C ILE A 192 -0.30 14.76 28.20
N ASN A 193 0.68 13.89 28.29
CA ASN A 193 1.84 14.14 29.15
C ASN A 193 2.92 14.96 28.40
N SER A 194 3.72 15.71 29.18
CA SER A 194 4.93 16.35 28.64
C SER A 194 5.80 15.27 27.98
N THR A 195 6.16 15.50 26.72
CA THR A 195 6.76 14.48 25.85
C THR A 195 7.79 15.10 24.92
N ALA A 196 8.88 14.40 24.68
CA ALA A 196 9.86 14.71 23.65
C ALA A 196 10.09 13.47 22.78
N ILE A 197 9.87 13.61 21.49
CA ILE A 197 10.03 12.56 20.49
C ILE A 197 10.90 13.04 19.35
N SER A 198 11.79 12.15 18.86
CA SER A 198 12.47 12.27 17.58
C SER A 198 12.30 10.95 16.84
N ASP A 199 11.75 11.01 15.64
CA ASP A 199 11.38 9.81 14.90
C ASP A 199 11.67 9.93 13.41
N PHE A 200 11.98 8.80 12.81
CA PHE A 200 12.16 8.62 11.36
C PHE A 200 11.98 7.16 11.00
N PRO A 201 11.50 6.83 9.80
CA PRO A 201 11.33 5.45 9.39
C PRO A 201 12.67 4.77 9.13
N ARG A 202 12.83 3.52 9.59
CA ARG A 202 14.02 2.71 9.30
C ARG A 202 14.11 2.32 7.82
N PHE A 203 12.96 2.10 7.17
CA PHE A 203 12.85 1.72 5.76
C PHE A 203 12.05 2.75 4.98
N ALA A 204 12.58 3.17 3.83
CA ALA A 204 11.93 4.14 2.95
C ALA A 204 10.68 3.57 2.23
N HIS A 205 10.55 2.25 2.14
CA HIS A 205 9.41 1.58 1.50
C HIS A 205 8.72 0.67 2.51
N ARG A 206 7.48 1.01 2.87
CA ARG A 206 6.63 0.28 3.82
C ARG A 206 5.27 0.09 3.18
N GLY A 207 5.13 -1.01 2.43
CA GLY A 207 3.99 -1.26 1.57
C GLY A 207 3.01 -2.29 2.09
N ILE A 208 1.76 -2.14 1.66
CA ILE A 208 0.72 -3.18 1.74
C ILE A 208 0.22 -3.39 0.31
N LEU A 209 0.16 -4.67 -0.11
CA LEU A 209 -0.44 -5.08 -1.35
C LEU A 209 -1.92 -5.41 -1.15
N LEU A 210 -2.78 -4.89 -2.03
CA LEU A 210 -4.15 -5.35 -2.19
C LEU A 210 -4.36 -5.85 -3.62
N ASP A 211 -4.88 -7.07 -3.71
CA ASP A 211 -5.30 -7.69 -4.95
C ASP A 211 -6.80 -7.43 -5.19
N SER A 212 -7.08 -6.60 -6.18
CA SER A 212 -8.45 -6.23 -6.56
C SER A 212 -8.93 -6.92 -7.84
N SER A 213 -8.11 -7.84 -8.36
CA SER A 213 -8.43 -8.67 -9.52
C SER A 213 -9.08 -9.99 -9.09
N ARG A 214 -8.40 -10.80 -8.23
CA ARG A 214 -8.96 -12.06 -7.75
C ARG A 214 -10.31 -11.83 -7.05
N HIS A 215 -10.39 -10.73 -6.28
CA HIS A 215 -11.65 -10.26 -5.68
C HIS A 215 -11.79 -8.76 -5.87
N PHE A 216 -12.85 -8.32 -6.56
CA PHE A 216 -13.11 -6.90 -6.73
C PHE A 216 -13.37 -6.22 -5.37
N LEU A 217 -12.59 -5.19 -5.06
CA LEU A 217 -12.72 -4.40 -3.85
C LEU A 217 -13.41 -3.05 -4.17
N PRO A 218 -14.58 -2.75 -3.61
CA PRO A 218 -15.17 -1.43 -3.78
C PRO A 218 -14.23 -0.32 -3.31
N VAL A 219 -14.24 0.83 -3.98
CA VAL A 219 -13.37 1.99 -3.65
C VAL A 219 -13.40 2.32 -2.16
N LYS A 220 -14.58 2.32 -1.53
CA LYS A 220 -14.71 2.57 -0.08
C LYS A 220 -13.85 1.65 0.80
N VAL A 221 -13.65 0.39 0.36
CA VAL A 221 -12.80 -0.57 1.09
C VAL A 221 -11.33 -0.21 0.90
N ILE A 222 -10.92 0.17 -0.31
CA ILE A 222 -9.56 0.65 -0.59
C ILE A 222 -9.26 1.91 0.26
N LEU A 223 -10.18 2.88 0.29
CA LEU A 223 -10.01 4.10 1.09
C LEU A 223 -9.90 3.80 2.60
N ALA A 224 -10.68 2.84 3.12
CA ALA A 224 -10.59 2.42 4.52
C ALA A 224 -9.24 1.76 4.84
N ASN A 225 -8.68 0.97 3.89
CA ASN A 225 -7.32 0.42 4.03
C ASN A 225 -6.27 1.52 4.02
N LEU A 226 -6.37 2.51 3.12
CA LEU A 226 -5.45 3.65 3.09
C LEU A 226 -5.50 4.47 4.40
N GLU A 227 -6.68 4.62 5.00
CA GLU A 227 -6.81 5.25 6.32
C GLU A 227 -6.05 4.46 7.39
N THR A 228 -6.26 3.14 7.44
CA THR A 228 -5.57 2.26 8.39
C THR A 228 -4.06 2.22 8.14
N MET A 229 -3.62 2.28 6.89
CA MET A 229 -2.21 2.38 6.52
C MET A 229 -1.58 3.66 7.09
N ALA A 230 -2.26 4.81 6.99
CA ALA A 230 -1.78 6.08 7.53
C ALA A 230 -1.60 6.01 9.05
N MET A 231 -2.56 5.43 9.78
CA MET A 231 -2.50 5.22 11.23
C MET A 231 -1.32 4.34 11.66
N ASN A 232 -0.83 3.48 10.76
CA ASN A 232 0.31 2.60 10.99
C ASN A 232 1.60 3.07 10.30
N LYS A 233 1.61 4.28 9.75
CA LYS A 233 2.75 4.90 9.05
C LYS A 233 3.27 4.09 7.86
N PHE A 234 2.42 3.27 7.21
CA PHE A 234 2.72 2.72 5.90
C PHE A 234 2.69 3.82 4.85
N ASN A 235 3.61 3.76 3.89
CA ASN A 235 3.76 4.81 2.87
C ASN A 235 3.64 4.33 1.42
N VAL A 236 3.34 3.05 1.19
CA VAL A 236 3.16 2.49 -0.15
C VAL A 236 1.91 1.62 -0.20
N PHE A 237 0.97 1.99 -1.04
CA PHE A 237 -0.13 1.15 -1.47
C PHE A 237 0.27 0.47 -2.79
N HIS A 238 0.65 -0.81 -2.71
CA HIS A 238 0.91 -1.65 -3.86
C HIS A 238 -0.43 -2.19 -4.36
N TRP A 239 -0.90 -1.66 -5.47
CA TRP A 239 -2.19 -2.00 -6.02
C TRP A 239 -2.07 -3.02 -7.14
N HIS A 240 -2.20 -4.32 -6.80
CA HIS A 240 -2.31 -5.42 -7.77
C HIS A 240 -3.72 -5.35 -8.38
N ILE A 241 -3.83 -4.60 -9.46
CA ILE A 241 -5.14 -4.13 -9.93
C ILE A 241 -5.79 -5.08 -10.91
N VAL A 242 -4.99 -5.81 -11.71
CA VAL A 242 -5.44 -6.73 -12.77
C VAL A 242 -4.69 -8.05 -12.68
N ASP A 243 -5.35 -9.16 -13.12
CA ASP A 243 -4.81 -10.51 -13.12
C ASP A 243 -5.64 -11.41 -14.04
N ASP A 244 -5.35 -12.73 -14.07
CA ASP A 244 -6.07 -13.74 -14.87
C ASP A 244 -7.60 -13.70 -14.71
N PRO A 245 -8.17 -13.61 -13.48
CA PRO A 245 -9.62 -13.65 -13.32
C PRO A 245 -10.33 -12.41 -13.85
N SER A 246 -9.72 -11.22 -13.68
CA SER A 246 -10.40 -9.96 -13.94
C SER A 246 -9.46 -8.82 -14.33
N PHE A 247 -9.95 -7.94 -15.21
CA PHE A 247 -9.33 -6.69 -15.60
C PHE A 247 -10.22 -5.51 -15.20
N PRO A 248 -10.24 -5.08 -13.95
CA PRO A 248 -11.14 -4.03 -13.48
C PRO A 248 -10.67 -2.60 -13.78
N TYR A 249 -9.46 -2.39 -14.27
CA TYR A 249 -8.97 -1.05 -14.65
C TYR A 249 -9.61 -0.57 -15.95
N LEU A 250 -10.37 0.53 -15.91
CA LEU A 250 -10.98 1.12 -17.10
C LEU A 250 -9.95 1.98 -17.85
N SER A 251 -9.24 1.36 -18.80
CA SER A 251 -8.32 2.07 -19.69
C SER A 251 -9.08 2.96 -20.67
N ARG A 252 -8.59 4.19 -20.86
CA ARG A 252 -9.10 5.10 -21.89
C ARG A 252 -8.63 4.71 -23.28
N THR A 253 -7.39 4.22 -23.38
CA THR A 253 -6.78 3.82 -24.66
C THR A 253 -7.33 2.47 -25.13
N PHE A 254 -7.58 1.55 -24.21
CA PHE A 254 -8.04 0.19 -24.48
C PHE A 254 -9.28 -0.19 -23.68
N PRO A 255 -10.43 0.45 -23.91
CA PRO A 255 -11.63 0.23 -23.08
C PRO A 255 -12.17 -1.20 -23.16
N GLN A 256 -11.84 -1.95 -24.22
CA GLN A 256 -12.24 -3.34 -24.36
C GLN A 256 -11.64 -4.28 -23.30
N LEU A 257 -10.49 -3.89 -22.70
CA LEU A 257 -9.85 -4.69 -21.64
C LEU A 257 -10.81 -4.91 -20.46
N SER A 258 -11.35 -3.85 -19.90
CA SER A 258 -12.32 -3.97 -18.80
C SER A 258 -13.71 -4.35 -19.28
N GLN A 259 -14.15 -3.91 -20.44
CA GLN A 259 -15.47 -4.28 -20.98
C GLN A 259 -15.65 -5.79 -21.14
N LYS A 260 -14.58 -6.52 -21.49
CA LYS A 260 -14.60 -7.96 -21.70
C LYS A 260 -13.90 -8.74 -20.58
N GLY A 261 -12.90 -8.13 -19.94
CA GLY A 261 -12.07 -8.78 -18.94
C GLY A 261 -12.54 -8.61 -17.50
N ALA A 262 -13.28 -7.56 -17.16
CA ALA A 262 -13.80 -7.38 -15.81
C ALA A 262 -14.88 -8.39 -15.46
N TYR A 263 -15.09 -8.66 -14.17
CA TYR A 263 -16.22 -9.48 -13.70
C TYR A 263 -17.58 -8.91 -14.12
N HIS A 264 -17.68 -7.58 -14.14
CA HIS A 264 -18.83 -6.89 -14.70
C HIS A 264 -18.39 -5.51 -15.21
N PRO A 265 -18.67 -5.15 -16.49
CA PRO A 265 -18.07 -4.00 -17.17
C PRO A 265 -18.48 -2.63 -16.61
N TYR A 266 -19.49 -2.56 -15.76
CA TYR A 266 -19.97 -1.30 -15.19
C TYR A 266 -19.89 -1.24 -13.65
N THR A 267 -20.01 -2.36 -12.96
CA THR A 267 -20.11 -2.40 -11.48
C THR A 267 -18.83 -2.91 -10.82
N HIS A 268 -17.98 -3.64 -11.55
CA HIS A 268 -16.73 -4.22 -11.05
C HIS A 268 -15.54 -3.67 -11.84
N VAL A 269 -15.49 -2.33 -11.94
CA VAL A 269 -14.42 -1.59 -12.63
C VAL A 269 -14.05 -0.35 -11.82
N TYR A 270 -12.81 0.05 -11.94
CA TYR A 270 -12.30 1.32 -11.44
C TYR A 270 -12.25 2.31 -12.59
N THR A 271 -13.14 3.30 -12.55
CA THR A 271 -13.16 4.39 -13.52
C THR A 271 -11.94 5.32 -13.34
N PRO A 272 -11.61 6.15 -14.32
CA PRO A 272 -10.57 7.18 -14.14
C PRO A 272 -10.82 8.11 -12.94
N ALA A 273 -12.09 8.35 -12.59
CA ALA A 273 -12.46 9.15 -11.42
C ALA A 273 -12.16 8.39 -10.12
N ASP A 274 -12.43 7.07 -10.08
CA ASP A 274 -12.12 6.21 -8.93
C ASP A 274 -10.62 6.12 -8.70
N VAL A 275 -9.85 5.89 -9.76
CA VAL A 275 -8.38 5.84 -9.69
C VAL A 275 -7.82 7.15 -9.17
N LYS A 276 -8.28 8.29 -9.71
CA LYS A 276 -7.89 9.62 -9.24
C LYS A 276 -8.24 9.83 -7.77
N MET A 277 -9.43 9.39 -7.34
CA MET A 277 -9.88 9.48 -5.94
C MET A 277 -8.95 8.69 -5.01
N VAL A 278 -8.58 7.47 -5.39
CA VAL A 278 -7.64 6.62 -4.61
C VAL A 278 -6.28 7.28 -4.51
N ILE A 279 -5.74 7.78 -5.62
CA ILE A 279 -4.43 8.45 -5.66
C ILE A 279 -4.42 9.69 -4.78
N GLU A 280 -5.43 10.55 -4.87
CA GLU A 280 -5.48 11.79 -4.09
C GLU A 280 -5.73 11.52 -2.60
N PHE A 281 -6.59 10.56 -2.28
CA PHE A 281 -6.83 10.15 -0.90
C PHE A 281 -5.56 9.60 -0.24
N ALA A 282 -4.78 8.81 -1.00
CA ALA A 282 -3.49 8.31 -0.57
C ALA A 282 -2.47 9.46 -0.38
N ARG A 283 -2.37 10.40 -1.33
CA ARG A 283 -1.50 11.58 -1.25
C ARG A 283 -1.72 12.38 0.04
N LEU A 284 -2.98 12.67 0.37
CA LEU A 284 -3.37 13.40 1.58
C LEU A 284 -2.99 12.66 2.88
N ARG A 285 -2.52 11.42 2.78
CA ARG A 285 -2.06 10.57 3.89
C ARG A 285 -0.58 10.19 3.82
N GLY A 286 0.15 10.78 2.87
CA GLY A 286 1.57 10.50 2.68
C GLY A 286 1.83 9.10 2.08
N ILE A 287 0.86 8.55 1.34
CA ILE A 287 0.94 7.21 0.77
C ILE A 287 1.11 7.31 -0.75
N ARG A 288 2.14 6.65 -1.26
CA ARG A 288 2.41 6.42 -2.67
C ARG A 288 1.48 5.34 -3.20
N VAL A 289 0.97 5.48 -4.42
CA VAL A 289 0.20 4.43 -5.10
C VAL A 289 1.05 3.85 -6.21
N VAL A 290 1.55 2.63 -6.01
CA VAL A 290 2.31 1.86 -7.00
C VAL A 290 1.39 0.82 -7.61
N PRO A 291 0.92 1.03 -8.87
CA PRO A 291 0.06 0.05 -9.52
C PRO A 291 0.88 -1.11 -10.04
N GLU A 292 0.32 -2.31 -10.01
CA GLU A 292 0.85 -3.49 -10.67
C GLU A 292 -0.02 -3.90 -11.84
N PHE A 293 0.63 -4.04 -12.99
CA PHE A 293 0.08 -4.59 -14.22
C PHE A 293 0.97 -5.74 -14.64
N ASP A 294 0.65 -6.90 -14.12
CA ASP A 294 1.48 -8.09 -14.20
C ASP A 294 1.48 -8.73 -15.59
N THR A 295 2.67 -9.04 -16.07
CA THR A 295 2.95 -9.71 -17.35
C THR A 295 4.32 -10.40 -17.32
N PRO A 296 4.61 -11.46 -18.14
CA PRO A 296 3.79 -12.02 -19.21
C PRO A 296 2.77 -13.06 -18.75
N GLY A 297 2.90 -13.62 -17.53
CA GLY A 297 1.90 -14.41 -16.85
C GLY A 297 0.72 -13.54 -16.41
N HIS A 298 -0.27 -14.10 -15.72
CA HIS A 298 -1.37 -13.37 -15.09
C HIS A 298 -2.20 -12.49 -16.04
N THR A 299 -2.31 -12.87 -17.32
CA THR A 299 -2.86 -12.03 -18.39
C THR A 299 -4.11 -12.59 -19.08
N GLN A 300 -4.75 -13.64 -18.55
CA GLN A 300 -5.92 -14.24 -19.20
C GLN A 300 -7.07 -13.23 -19.40
N SER A 301 -7.30 -12.36 -18.43
CA SER A 301 -8.32 -11.31 -18.53
C SER A 301 -8.00 -10.27 -19.61
N TRP A 302 -6.71 -9.99 -19.85
CA TRP A 302 -6.27 -9.05 -20.88
C TRP A 302 -6.61 -9.58 -22.27
N GLY A 303 -6.39 -10.90 -22.50
CA GLY A 303 -6.66 -11.55 -23.76
C GLY A 303 -8.13 -11.54 -24.17
N LYS A 304 -9.06 -11.40 -23.21
CA LYS A 304 -10.49 -11.22 -23.51
C LYS A 304 -10.76 -9.89 -24.25
N GLY A 305 -10.01 -8.84 -23.90
CA GLY A 305 -10.18 -7.49 -24.45
C GLY A 305 -9.23 -7.12 -25.57
N GLN A 306 -8.06 -7.77 -25.64
CA GLN A 306 -7.03 -7.51 -26.63
C GLN A 306 -6.77 -8.77 -27.46
N ALA A 307 -7.24 -8.77 -28.69
CA ALA A 307 -7.01 -9.87 -29.62
C ALA A 307 -5.50 -10.08 -29.89
N ASP A 308 -5.12 -11.33 -30.10
CA ASP A 308 -3.76 -11.77 -30.44
C ASP A 308 -2.68 -11.42 -29.40
N LEU A 309 -3.08 -10.96 -28.19
CA LEU A 309 -2.12 -10.66 -27.14
C LEU A 309 -1.52 -11.91 -26.50
N LEU A 310 -2.35 -12.94 -26.27
CA LEU A 310 -1.93 -14.16 -25.61
C LEU A 310 -1.41 -15.19 -26.61
N THR A 311 -0.53 -16.07 -26.12
CA THR A 311 0.02 -17.17 -26.92
C THR A 311 -1.00 -18.29 -27.05
N PRO A 312 -1.42 -18.70 -28.27
CA PRO A 312 -2.23 -19.88 -28.46
C PRO A 312 -1.46 -21.14 -28.05
N CYS A 313 -2.04 -21.97 -27.16
CA CYS A 313 -1.48 -23.27 -26.84
C CYS A 313 -1.86 -24.31 -27.89
N TYR A 314 -0.99 -25.30 -28.12
CA TYR A 314 -1.17 -26.36 -29.11
C TYR A 314 -1.30 -27.74 -28.44
N SER A 315 -2.14 -28.58 -29.05
CA SER A 315 -2.21 -30.02 -28.76
C SER A 315 -1.85 -30.75 -30.07
N GLY A 316 -0.66 -31.33 -30.11
CA GLY A 316 -0.08 -31.84 -31.35
C GLY A 316 0.17 -30.72 -32.36
N SER A 317 -0.42 -30.82 -33.55
CA SER A 317 -0.24 -29.84 -34.65
C SER A 317 -1.33 -28.78 -34.72
N ALA A 318 -2.32 -28.79 -33.84
CA ALA A 318 -3.47 -27.88 -33.91
C ALA A 318 -3.58 -27.03 -32.62
N PRO A 319 -4.09 -25.77 -32.70
CA PRO A 319 -4.42 -24.99 -31.54
C PRO A 319 -5.42 -25.72 -30.64
N SER A 320 -5.17 -25.72 -29.33
CA SER A 320 -6.01 -26.40 -28.33
C SER A 320 -7.25 -25.61 -27.93
N GLY A 321 -7.31 -24.33 -28.29
CA GLY A 321 -8.31 -23.38 -27.79
C GLY A 321 -7.97 -22.74 -26.45
N ALA A 322 -6.92 -23.20 -25.76
CA ALA A 322 -6.38 -22.54 -24.58
C ALA A 322 -5.32 -21.50 -24.95
N PHE A 323 -5.10 -20.56 -24.03
CA PHE A 323 -4.09 -19.52 -24.18
C PHE A 323 -3.17 -19.50 -22.96
N GLY A 324 -1.90 -19.19 -23.18
CA GLY A 324 -0.88 -19.05 -22.14
C GLY A 324 -0.48 -17.60 -21.91
N PRO A 325 0.76 -17.35 -21.48
CA PRO A 325 1.28 -16.01 -21.27
C PRO A 325 1.21 -15.14 -22.51
N VAL A 326 1.45 -13.84 -22.34
CA VAL A 326 1.58 -12.89 -23.46
C VAL A 326 2.46 -13.48 -24.56
N ASN A 327 2.07 -13.27 -25.81
CA ASN A 327 2.83 -13.73 -26.96
C ASN A 327 4.06 -12.83 -27.21
N PRO A 328 5.28 -13.30 -26.89
CA PRO A 328 6.47 -12.46 -26.87
C PRO A 328 7.10 -12.24 -28.26
N ILE A 329 6.61 -12.93 -29.30
CA ILE A 329 7.22 -12.89 -30.62
C ILE A 329 6.55 -11.89 -31.58
N LEU A 330 5.38 -11.36 -31.20
CA LEU A 330 4.62 -10.45 -32.06
C LEU A 330 5.00 -8.98 -31.82
N ASN A 331 5.28 -8.24 -32.87
CA ASN A 331 5.52 -6.79 -32.75
C ASN A 331 4.28 -6.01 -32.28
N THR A 332 3.09 -6.51 -32.57
CA THR A 332 1.80 -5.95 -32.11
C THR A 332 1.69 -5.96 -30.60
N THR A 333 2.23 -6.97 -29.93
CA THR A 333 2.33 -7.05 -28.45
C THR A 333 3.05 -5.83 -27.88
N TYR A 334 4.22 -5.51 -28.43
CA TYR A 334 5.01 -4.38 -27.92
C TYR A 334 4.42 -3.02 -28.31
N GLY A 335 3.73 -2.95 -29.45
CA GLY A 335 2.94 -1.77 -29.84
C GLY A 335 1.79 -1.49 -28.87
N PHE A 336 1.10 -2.54 -28.43
CA PHE A 336 0.08 -2.48 -27.41
C PHE A 336 0.67 -2.06 -26.04
N MET A 337 1.71 -2.77 -25.57
CA MET A 337 2.37 -2.48 -24.27
C MET A 337 2.86 -1.04 -24.20
N LYS A 338 3.45 -0.52 -25.30
CA LYS A 338 3.93 0.86 -25.37
C LYS A 338 2.82 1.88 -25.13
N GLN A 339 1.66 1.71 -25.76
CA GLN A 339 0.54 2.62 -25.62
C GLN A 339 -0.11 2.46 -24.25
N PHE A 340 -0.24 1.23 -23.76
CA PHE A 340 -0.82 0.94 -22.46
C PHE A 340 0.03 1.55 -21.33
N PHE A 341 1.32 1.28 -21.27
CA PHE A 341 2.19 1.83 -20.22
C PHE A 341 2.44 3.33 -20.35
N ALA A 342 2.28 3.92 -21.54
CA ALA A 342 2.23 5.37 -21.68
C ALA A 342 1.00 5.96 -20.97
N GLU A 343 -0.18 5.33 -21.07
CA GLU A 343 -1.36 5.72 -20.29
C GLU A 343 -1.11 5.55 -18.78
N ILE A 344 -0.67 4.38 -18.34
CA ILE A 344 -0.43 4.10 -16.93
C ILE A 344 0.54 5.12 -16.32
N SER A 345 1.64 5.42 -17.03
CA SER A 345 2.63 6.39 -16.58
C SER A 345 2.08 7.82 -16.45
N SER A 346 1.06 8.17 -17.24
CA SER A 346 0.40 9.47 -17.15
C SER A 346 -0.66 9.55 -16.05
N VAL A 347 -1.26 8.41 -15.69
CA VAL A 347 -2.34 8.32 -14.69
C VAL A 347 -1.79 8.24 -13.28
N PHE A 348 -0.76 7.42 -13.06
CA PHE A 348 -0.17 7.21 -11.73
C PHE A 348 1.06 8.10 -11.56
N PRO A 349 1.06 9.01 -10.56
CA PRO A 349 2.14 9.98 -10.39
C PRO A 349 3.42 9.39 -9.82
N ASP A 350 3.37 8.22 -9.17
CA ASP A 350 4.55 7.59 -8.58
C ASP A 350 5.68 7.42 -9.61
N ALA A 351 6.92 7.49 -9.14
CA ALA A 351 8.09 7.32 -9.98
C ALA A 351 8.25 5.87 -10.50
N TYR A 352 7.53 4.92 -9.93
CA TYR A 352 7.61 3.50 -10.25
C TYR A 352 6.27 2.91 -10.65
N VAL A 353 6.35 1.85 -11.46
CA VAL A 353 5.25 0.94 -11.80
C VAL A 353 5.72 -0.50 -11.53
N HIS A 354 4.86 -1.34 -10.97
CA HIS A 354 5.16 -2.76 -10.78
C HIS A 354 4.69 -3.54 -11.99
N LEU A 355 5.55 -4.39 -12.55
CA LEU A 355 5.34 -5.10 -13.82
C LEU A 355 5.06 -6.60 -13.62
N GLY A 356 5.04 -7.06 -12.35
CA GLY A 356 4.88 -8.47 -12.02
C GLY A 356 6.07 -9.32 -12.45
N GLY A 357 5.82 -10.31 -13.27
CA GLY A 357 6.82 -11.18 -13.88
C GLY A 357 6.99 -12.53 -13.21
N ASP A 358 6.11 -12.87 -12.26
CA ASP A 358 6.09 -14.13 -11.54
C ASP A 358 5.30 -15.21 -12.27
N GLU A 359 5.50 -16.46 -11.84
CA GLU A 359 4.75 -17.67 -12.19
C GLU A 359 4.56 -17.90 -13.71
N VAL A 360 5.55 -17.57 -14.53
CA VAL A 360 5.45 -17.70 -16.00
C VAL A 360 5.47 -19.17 -16.40
N ASP A 361 4.29 -19.73 -16.75
CA ASP A 361 4.19 -21.10 -17.26
C ASP A 361 4.62 -21.20 -18.73
N PHE A 362 5.75 -21.83 -18.97
CA PHE A 362 6.30 -22.04 -20.30
C PHE A 362 5.59 -23.13 -21.12
N SER A 363 4.66 -23.88 -20.57
CA SER A 363 4.06 -25.05 -21.22
C SER A 363 3.38 -24.66 -22.55
N CYS A 364 2.65 -23.53 -22.55
CA CYS A 364 2.01 -23.03 -23.73
C CYS A 364 3.02 -22.54 -24.78
N TRP A 365 4.04 -21.78 -24.35
CA TRP A 365 5.13 -21.37 -25.26
C TRP A 365 5.83 -22.57 -25.87
N LYS A 366 6.09 -23.63 -25.08
CA LYS A 366 6.70 -24.89 -25.57
C LYS A 366 5.84 -25.62 -26.61
N SER A 367 4.54 -25.53 -26.50
CA SER A 367 3.59 -26.18 -27.40
C SER A 367 3.43 -25.47 -28.75
N ASN A 368 3.78 -24.17 -28.82
CA ASN A 368 3.49 -23.34 -29.97
C ASN A 368 4.62 -23.43 -31.04
N PRO A 369 4.31 -23.86 -32.27
CA PRO A 369 5.32 -24.04 -33.34
C PRO A 369 5.98 -22.72 -33.76
N ASP A 370 5.26 -21.60 -33.74
CA ASP A 370 5.83 -20.30 -34.12
C ASP A 370 6.83 -19.81 -33.08
N ILE A 371 6.54 -20.03 -31.82
CA ILE A 371 7.49 -19.78 -30.71
C ILE A 371 8.74 -20.64 -30.88
N THR A 372 8.56 -21.95 -31.14
CA THR A 372 9.70 -22.86 -31.38
C THR A 372 10.57 -22.38 -32.53
N LYS A 373 9.97 -21.98 -33.65
CA LYS A 373 10.67 -21.41 -34.80
C LYS A 373 11.43 -20.13 -34.43
N PHE A 374 10.81 -19.24 -33.69
CA PHE A 374 11.45 -18.01 -33.23
C PHE A 374 12.64 -18.32 -32.30
N MET A 375 12.50 -19.26 -31.36
CA MET A 375 13.56 -19.69 -30.46
C MET A 375 14.81 -20.15 -31.22
N VAL A 376 14.61 -20.91 -32.30
CA VAL A 376 15.70 -21.35 -33.17
C VAL A 376 16.36 -20.16 -33.89
N GLN A 377 15.56 -19.23 -34.43
CA GLN A 377 16.06 -18.05 -35.12
C GLN A 377 16.88 -17.13 -34.21
N GLN A 378 16.51 -17.03 -32.94
CA GLN A 378 17.22 -16.22 -31.95
C GLN A 378 18.42 -16.95 -31.31
N GLY A 379 18.62 -18.21 -31.61
CA GLY A 379 19.68 -19.01 -31.00
C GLY A 379 19.43 -19.33 -29.51
N PHE A 380 18.16 -19.30 -29.06
CA PHE A 380 17.78 -19.61 -27.69
C PHE A 380 17.70 -21.11 -27.42
N GLY A 381 17.62 -21.93 -28.47
CA GLY A 381 17.47 -23.37 -28.36
C GLY A 381 16.15 -23.75 -27.69
N GLN A 382 16.21 -24.48 -26.59
CA GLN A 382 15.05 -24.86 -25.77
C GLN A 382 15.03 -24.14 -24.41
N ASP A 383 15.81 -23.08 -24.28
CA ASP A 383 15.92 -22.28 -23.06
C ASP A 383 14.85 -21.16 -23.03
N TYR A 384 13.68 -21.48 -22.48
CA TYR A 384 12.55 -20.55 -22.42
C TYR A 384 12.77 -19.40 -21.41
N THR A 385 13.75 -19.49 -20.51
CA THR A 385 14.14 -18.36 -19.67
C THR A 385 14.77 -17.24 -20.50
N LYS A 386 15.41 -17.59 -21.64
CA LYS A 386 15.88 -16.58 -22.60
C LYS A 386 14.74 -15.88 -23.33
N LEU A 387 13.64 -16.60 -23.59
CA LEU A 387 12.44 -15.99 -24.18
C LEU A 387 11.75 -15.06 -23.20
N GLU A 388 11.64 -15.47 -21.93
CA GLU A 388 11.17 -14.62 -20.86
C GLU A 388 12.05 -13.36 -20.72
N SER A 389 13.37 -13.54 -20.67
CA SER A 389 14.34 -12.44 -20.63
C SER A 389 14.19 -11.48 -21.82
N PHE A 390 13.96 -12.02 -23.02
CA PHE A 390 13.70 -11.22 -24.20
C PHE A 390 12.43 -10.36 -24.06
N TYR A 391 11.34 -10.94 -23.54
CA TYR A 391 10.11 -10.22 -23.29
C TYR A 391 10.28 -9.12 -22.23
N ILE A 392 10.82 -9.51 -21.08
CA ILE A 392 11.03 -8.59 -19.95
C ILE A 392 11.91 -7.42 -20.38
N GLN A 393 13.05 -7.66 -21.07
CA GLN A 393 13.91 -6.56 -21.51
C GLN A 393 13.17 -5.56 -22.41
N LYS A 394 12.35 -6.04 -23.35
CA LYS A 394 11.54 -5.16 -24.20
C LYS A 394 10.50 -4.37 -23.40
N LEU A 395 9.89 -5.01 -22.41
CA LEU A 395 8.93 -4.34 -21.51
C LEU A 395 9.61 -3.25 -20.70
N LEU A 396 10.78 -3.55 -20.13
CA LEU A 396 11.57 -2.57 -19.38
C LEU A 396 11.99 -1.37 -20.23
N ASP A 397 12.42 -1.61 -21.49
CA ASP A 397 12.77 -0.54 -22.42
C ASP A 397 11.56 0.35 -22.75
N ILE A 398 10.37 -0.24 -22.86
CA ILE A 398 9.11 0.49 -23.04
C ILE A 398 8.81 1.37 -21.82
N VAL A 399 8.87 0.80 -20.60
CA VAL A 399 8.57 1.53 -19.38
C VAL A 399 9.60 2.64 -19.14
N ALA A 400 10.89 2.36 -19.34
CA ALA A 400 11.96 3.35 -19.23
C ALA A 400 11.74 4.55 -20.19
N SER A 401 11.17 4.30 -21.38
CA SER A 401 10.84 5.37 -22.33
C SER A 401 9.82 6.37 -21.80
N THR A 402 9.04 6.00 -20.79
CA THR A 402 8.06 6.86 -20.10
C THR A 402 8.68 7.65 -18.93
N LYS A 403 9.97 7.49 -18.67
CA LYS A 403 10.73 8.05 -17.55
C LYS A 403 10.29 7.52 -16.17
N LYS A 404 9.61 6.39 -16.13
CA LYS A 404 9.31 5.66 -14.89
C LYS A 404 10.38 4.61 -14.60
N GLY A 405 10.67 4.43 -13.31
CA GLY A 405 11.31 3.23 -12.82
C GLY A 405 10.32 2.05 -12.79
N TYR A 406 10.83 0.88 -12.55
CA TYR A 406 10.02 -0.33 -12.47
C TYR A 406 10.32 -1.13 -11.21
N MET A 407 9.35 -1.95 -10.80
CA MET A 407 9.47 -3.02 -9.83
C MET A 407 9.03 -4.32 -10.49
N ILE A 408 9.62 -5.43 -10.10
CA ILE A 408 9.31 -6.78 -10.57
C ILE A 408 9.34 -7.73 -9.38
N TRP A 409 8.68 -8.87 -9.52
CA TRP A 409 8.82 -9.94 -8.55
C TRP A 409 10.21 -10.58 -8.61
N GLN A 410 10.64 -11.16 -7.50
CA GLN A 410 11.96 -11.77 -7.33
C GLN A 410 12.23 -12.88 -8.35
N GLU A 411 11.20 -13.59 -8.80
CA GLU A 411 11.30 -14.71 -9.74
C GLU A 411 11.99 -14.32 -11.06
N VAL A 412 11.74 -13.11 -11.55
CA VAL A 412 12.43 -12.59 -12.75
C VAL A 412 13.95 -12.61 -12.57
N PHE A 413 14.41 -12.23 -11.37
CA PHE A 413 15.84 -12.26 -11.03
C PHE A 413 16.35 -13.69 -10.83
N ASP A 414 15.58 -14.52 -10.10
CA ASP A 414 15.95 -15.91 -9.78
C ASP A 414 16.01 -16.77 -11.05
N ASN A 415 15.16 -16.50 -12.05
CA ASN A 415 15.19 -17.12 -13.38
C ASN A 415 16.38 -16.65 -14.25
N GLY A 416 17.25 -15.80 -13.72
CA GLY A 416 18.46 -15.35 -14.39
C GLY A 416 18.20 -14.33 -15.52
N VAL A 417 17.06 -13.67 -15.51
CA VAL A 417 16.78 -12.56 -16.42
C VAL A 417 17.78 -11.44 -16.14
N LYS A 418 18.60 -11.12 -17.14
CA LYS A 418 19.55 -10.03 -17.05
C LYS A 418 18.83 -8.70 -17.28
N VAL A 419 18.51 -8.02 -16.21
CA VAL A 419 17.99 -6.64 -16.25
C VAL A 419 19.19 -5.69 -16.31
N LYS A 420 19.17 -4.75 -17.25
CA LYS A 420 20.19 -3.72 -17.37
C LYS A 420 19.79 -2.48 -16.55
#